data_015c0ac3eb5f970bbb8b3ef3945ebfa2
#
_entry.id   015c0ac3eb5f970bbb8b3ef3945ebfa2
#
_cell.length_a   1.000
_cell.length_b   1.000
_cell.length_c   1.000
_cell.angle_alpha   90.00
_cell.angle_beta   90.00
_cell.angle_gamma   90.00
#
_symmetry.space_group_name_H-M   'P 1'
#
loop_
_entity.id
_entity.type
_entity.pdbx_description
1 polymer ?
#
loop_
_entity_poly.entity_id
_entity_poly.type
_entity_poly.pdbx_seq_one_letter_code
_entity_poly.pdbx_strand_id
1 'polypeptide(L)'
;MYKRQYHALKAELKKDGLLGGIGDEGGFAPNLPANEDGLKYMVRAIEGAGYSTEEIGIALDVASTEFLVDDGYRMDGKVLSSDDLVEMYGGWLDEYPILSIEDGFGEDDWRGWAAFTKTYGHRVQTVGDDLFVTQSERLSQGIELGAANAMLVKVNQVGTVSETLEAMDLASTNGMNNVVSHRSGESEDVTIADFAVGTRAGQIKTGAPARSDRVAKYNQLLRIAEDVHEYRSPFN
;
A
#
# COMPACT_ATOMS: atom_id res chain seq x y z
N MET A 1 14.56 0.31 11.78
CA MET A 1 13.38 1.16 11.59
C MET A 1 12.10 0.36 11.80
N TYR A 2 11.55 -0.39 10.86
CA TYR A 2 10.25 -1.07 10.93
C TYR A 2 10.02 -1.98 12.13
N LYS A 3 11.02 -2.75 12.58
CA LYS A 3 10.90 -3.60 13.77
C LYS A 3 10.63 -2.79 15.04
N ARG A 4 11.25 -1.61 15.21
CA ARG A 4 11.00 -0.75 16.38
C ARG A 4 9.58 -0.20 16.36
N GLN A 5 9.13 0.31 15.20
CA GLN A 5 7.77 0.81 15.01
C GLN A 5 6.73 -0.29 15.27
N TYR A 6 6.95 -1.52 14.78
CA TYR A 6 6.09 -2.66 15.04
C TYR A 6 5.94 -2.97 16.54
N HIS A 7 7.05 -2.95 17.31
CA HIS A 7 6.99 -3.16 18.74
C HIS A 7 6.34 -1.99 19.49
N ALA A 8 6.53 -0.75 19.04
CA ALA A 8 5.85 0.41 19.59
C ALA A 8 4.34 0.32 19.40
N LEU A 9 3.88 -0.03 18.18
CA LEU A 9 2.47 -0.27 17.89
C LEU A 9 1.87 -1.37 18.79
N LYS A 10 2.60 -2.48 18.97
CA LYS A 10 2.21 -3.55 19.89
C LYS A 10 2.00 -3.04 21.32
N ALA A 11 2.91 -2.18 21.78
CA ALA A 11 2.84 -1.62 23.13
C ALA A 11 1.64 -0.69 23.31
N GLU A 12 1.37 0.18 22.33
CA GLU A 12 0.22 1.10 22.36
C GLU A 12 -1.11 0.33 22.33
N LEU A 13 -1.26 -0.65 21.43
CA LEU A 13 -2.46 -1.47 21.37
C LEU A 13 -2.68 -2.28 22.67
N LYS A 14 -1.59 -2.79 23.27
CA LYS A 14 -1.67 -3.50 24.55
C LYS A 14 -2.11 -2.59 25.69
N LYS A 15 -1.59 -1.37 25.74
CA LYS A 15 -1.92 -0.36 26.76
C LYS A 15 -3.41 -0.03 26.75
N ASP A 16 -4.00 0.07 25.56
CA ASP A 16 -5.41 0.40 25.36
C ASP A 16 -6.33 -0.83 25.36
N GLY A 17 -5.79 -2.04 25.63
CA GLY A 17 -6.55 -3.30 25.69
C GLY A 17 -7.01 -3.81 24.31
N LEU A 18 -6.45 -3.28 23.23
CA LEU A 18 -6.83 -3.58 21.84
C LEU A 18 -5.89 -4.58 21.15
N LEU A 19 -4.91 -5.13 21.87
CA LEU A 19 -4.00 -6.11 21.30
C LEU A 19 -4.72 -7.43 21.04
N GLY A 20 -5.09 -7.66 19.77
CA GLY A 20 -5.67 -8.89 19.26
C GLY A 20 -4.62 -9.86 18.70
N GLY A 21 -5.06 -10.73 17.80
CA GLY A 21 -4.20 -11.64 17.04
C GLY A 21 -3.31 -10.90 16.03
N ILE A 22 -2.44 -11.70 15.40
CA ILE A 22 -1.64 -11.27 14.25
C ILE A 22 -2.34 -11.76 12.99
N GLY A 23 -2.57 -10.88 12.04
CA GLY A 23 -3.13 -11.21 10.74
C GLY A 23 -2.17 -12.00 9.84
N ASP A 24 -2.66 -12.44 8.70
CA ASP A 24 -1.89 -13.28 7.76
C ASP A 24 -0.63 -12.59 7.25
N GLU A 25 -0.66 -11.27 7.12
CA GLU A 25 0.48 -10.47 6.70
C GLU A 25 1.41 -10.04 7.86
N GLY A 26 1.19 -10.59 9.05
CA GLY A 26 2.04 -10.35 10.23
C GLY A 26 1.69 -9.08 11.02
N GLY A 27 0.76 -8.25 10.54
CA GLY A 27 0.27 -7.05 11.22
C GLY A 27 -0.70 -7.34 12.34
N PHE A 28 -1.02 -6.34 13.15
CA PHE A 28 -2.07 -6.43 14.17
C PHE A 28 -3.44 -6.13 13.56
N ALA A 29 -4.47 -6.82 14.02
CA ALA A 29 -5.85 -6.63 13.62
C ALA A 29 -6.71 -6.24 14.84
N PRO A 30 -6.57 -5.03 15.38
CA PRO A 30 -7.39 -4.56 16.48
C PRO A 30 -8.81 -4.24 15.98
N ASN A 31 -9.81 -4.45 16.85
CA ASN A 31 -11.15 -3.96 16.57
C ASN A 31 -11.24 -2.48 17.00
N LEU A 32 -11.06 -1.58 16.05
CA LEU A 32 -11.08 -0.14 16.29
C LEU A 32 -12.49 0.43 16.14
N PRO A 33 -12.85 1.48 16.92
CA PRO A 33 -14.17 2.14 16.82
C PRO A 33 -14.39 2.84 15.47
N ALA A 34 -13.35 3.38 14.86
CA ALA A 34 -13.37 4.05 13.56
C ALA A 34 -12.11 3.73 12.75
N ASN A 35 -12.20 3.82 11.42
CA ASN A 35 -11.07 3.56 10.54
C ASN A 35 -9.91 4.55 10.76
N GLU A 36 -10.23 5.81 11.00
CA GLU A 36 -9.24 6.87 11.29
C GLU A 36 -8.39 6.58 12.54
N ASP A 37 -8.90 5.81 13.51
CA ASP A 37 -8.14 5.45 14.70
C ASP A 37 -6.91 4.61 14.36
N GLY A 38 -6.94 3.87 13.24
CA GLY A 38 -5.76 3.18 12.70
C GLY A 38 -4.62 4.16 12.40
N LEU A 39 -4.90 5.30 11.77
CA LEU A 39 -3.93 6.34 11.45
C LEU A 39 -3.33 6.94 12.73
N LYS A 40 -4.15 7.21 13.74
CA LYS A 40 -3.71 7.73 15.04
C LYS A 40 -2.77 6.75 15.75
N TYR A 41 -3.07 5.44 15.71
CA TYR A 41 -2.18 4.42 16.27
C TYR A 41 -0.86 4.32 15.50
N MET A 42 -0.88 4.46 14.18
CA MET A 42 0.34 4.43 13.37
C MET A 42 1.24 5.63 13.69
N VAL A 43 0.71 6.85 13.80
CA VAL A 43 1.48 8.03 14.19
C VAL A 43 2.09 7.84 15.58
N ARG A 44 1.29 7.44 16.58
CA ARG A 44 1.80 7.15 17.95
C ARG A 44 2.91 6.09 17.95
N ALA A 45 2.79 5.07 17.09
CA ALA A 45 3.79 4.03 16.99
C ALA A 45 5.09 4.51 16.32
N ILE A 46 5.01 5.39 15.33
CA ILE A 46 6.17 6.02 14.68
C ILE A 46 6.94 6.84 15.70
N GLU A 47 6.25 7.76 16.38
CA GLU A 47 6.83 8.63 17.41
C GLU A 47 7.36 7.84 18.62
N GLY A 48 6.58 6.86 19.09
CA GLY A 48 6.96 5.96 20.19
C GLY A 48 8.18 5.09 19.89
N ALA A 49 8.48 4.87 18.61
CA ALA A 49 9.69 4.19 18.14
C ALA A 49 10.91 5.13 18.05
N GLY A 50 10.72 6.44 18.27
CA GLY A 50 11.76 7.46 18.22
C GLY A 50 12.05 7.97 16.81
N TYR A 51 11.07 7.90 15.91
CA TYR A 51 11.14 8.45 14.54
C TYR A 51 10.15 9.59 14.39
N SER A 52 10.45 10.49 13.45
CA SER A 52 9.50 11.52 13.01
C SER A 52 8.60 11.00 11.89
N THR A 53 7.50 11.69 11.66
CA THR A 53 6.61 11.44 10.52
C THR A 53 7.21 11.89 9.18
N GLU A 54 8.31 12.63 9.19
CA GLU A 54 9.12 12.94 8.00
C GLU A 54 10.05 11.77 7.61
N GLU A 55 10.45 10.94 8.59
CA GLU A 55 11.29 9.76 8.36
C GLU A 55 10.49 8.51 8.00
N ILE A 56 9.25 8.40 8.52
CA ILE A 56 8.35 7.27 8.26
C ILE A 56 6.96 7.82 7.94
N GLY A 57 6.53 7.64 6.71
CA GLY A 57 5.16 7.93 6.30
C GLY A 57 4.25 6.72 6.41
N ILE A 58 2.97 6.94 6.20
CA ILE A 58 1.92 5.93 6.20
C ILE A 58 1.56 5.58 4.76
N ALA A 59 1.45 4.29 4.46
CA ALA A 59 0.84 3.77 3.25
C ALA A 59 -0.41 2.99 3.65
N LEU A 60 -1.53 3.32 3.02
CA LEU A 60 -2.81 2.65 3.22
C LEU A 60 -3.05 1.65 2.10
N ASP A 61 -3.59 0.50 2.45
CA ASP A 61 -4.35 -0.38 1.56
C ASP A 61 -5.79 -0.39 2.08
N VAL A 62 -6.66 0.26 1.35
CA VAL A 62 -8.06 0.47 1.76
C VAL A 62 -8.93 -0.70 1.34
N ALA A 63 -8.57 -1.39 0.28
CA ALA A 63 -9.31 -2.52 -0.30
C ALA A 63 -10.81 -2.20 -0.46
N SER A 64 -11.14 -1.07 -1.08
CA SER A 64 -12.48 -0.48 -1.06
C SER A 64 -13.56 -1.33 -1.71
N THR A 65 -13.19 -2.26 -2.59
CA THR A 65 -14.12 -3.23 -3.18
C THR A 65 -14.78 -4.12 -2.11
N GLU A 66 -14.10 -4.40 -0.98
CA GLU A 66 -14.61 -5.26 0.11
C GLU A 66 -15.81 -4.64 0.87
N PHE A 67 -15.95 -3.34 0.83
CA PHE A 67 -17.07 -2.63 1.48
C PHE A 67 -17.94 -1.81 0.51
N LEU A 68 -17.79 -2.07 -0.79
CA LEU A 68 -18.68 -1.53 -1.81
C LEU A 68 -20.09 -2.13 -1.65
N VAL A 69 -21.11 -1.29 -1.76
CA VAL A 69 -22.53 -1.64 -1.76
C VAL A 69 -23.23 -0.94 -2.92
N ASP A 70 -24.48 -1.30 -3.21
CA ASP A 70 -25.23 -0.77 -4.37
C ASP A 70 -25.20 0.76 -4.47
N ASP A 71 -25.27 1.46 -3.34
CA ASP A 71 -25.38 2.93 -3.27
C ASP A 71 -24.06 3.64 -2.92
N GLY A 72 -22.92 2.93 -2.87
CA GLY A 72 -21.63 3.52 -2.51
C GLY A 72 -20.76 2.63 -1.63
N TYR A 73 -20.05 3.23 -0.69
CA TYR A 73 -19.06 2.58 0.16
C TYR A 73 -19.52 2.59 1.63
N ARG A 74 -19.67 1.42 2.24
CA ARG A 74 -20.09 1.31 3.64
C ARG A 74 -18.90 1.41 4.59
N MET A 75 -18.72 2.57 5.20
CA MET A 75 -17.61 2.83 6.12
C MET A 75 -18.11 3.50 7.41
N ASP A 76 -17.66 3.04 8.58
CA ASP A 76 -18.00 3.58 9.90
C ASP A 76 -19.53 3.78 10.12
N GLY A 77 -20.31 2.80 9.63
CA GLY A 77 -21.77 2.80 9.77
C GLY A 77 -22.52 3.75 8.82
N LYS A 78 -21.83 4.38 7.87
CA LYS A 78 -22.39 5.25 6.83
C LYS A 78 -22.20 4.64 5.45
N VAL A 79 -22.99 5.09 4.48
CA VAL A 79 -22.75 4.85 3.06
C VAL A 79 -22.24 6.16 2.46
N LEU A 80 -21.07 6.12 1.91
CA LEU A 80 -20.35 7.26 1.31
C LEU A 80 -20.36 7.12 -0.21
N SER A 81 -20.55 8.22 -0.92
CA SER A 81 -20.31 8.27 -2.36
C SER A 81 -18.81 8.31 -2.66
N SER A 82 -18.42 8.14 -3.93
CA SER A 82 -17.03 8.34 -4.35
C SER A 82 -16.53 9.76 -4.05
N ASP A 83 -17.41 10.78 -4.19
CA ASP A 83 -17.05 12.16 -3.90
C ASP A 83 -16.83 12.38 -2.38
N ASP A 84 -17.63 11.74 -1.51
CA ASP A 84 -17.42 11.76 -0.06
C ASP A 84 -16.09 11.09 0.33
N LEU A 85 -15.70 9.99 -0.35
CA LEU A 85 -14.39 9.36 -0.13
C LEU A 85 -13.24 10.28 -0.55
N VAL A 86 -13.36 10.99 -1.68
CA VAL A 86 -12.36 11.97 -2.13
C VAL A 86 -12.17 13.05 -1.06
N GLU A 87 -13.26 13.59 -0.50
CA GLU A 87 -13.20 14.60 0.58
C GLU A 87 -12.59 14.02 1.86
N MET A 88 -12.99 12.83 2.26
CA MET A 88 -12.48 12.16 3.46
C MET A 88 -10.97 11.90 3.37
N TYR A 89 -10.50 11.33 2.25
CA TYR A 89 -9.06 11.13 2.06
C TYR A 89 -8.30 12.46 2.00
N GLY A 90 -8.88 13.49 1.39
CA GLY A 90 -8.32 14.84 1.41
C GLY A 90 -8.09 15.35 2.83
N GLY A 91 -9.07 15.19 3.72
CA GLY A 91 -8.96 15.53 5.14
C GLY A 91 -7.85 14.72 5.84
N TRP A 92 -7.75 13.41 5.56
CA TRP A 92 -6.69 12.58 6.13
C TRP A 92 -5.29 12.97 5.63
N LEU A 93 -5.16 13.38 4.35
CA LEU A 93 -3.89 13.88 3.80
C LEU A 93 -3.45 15.21 4.44
N ASP A 94 -4.37 15.99 4.98
CA ASP A 94 -4.06 17.23 5.69
C ASP A 94 -3.62 16.98 7.15
N GLU A 95 -4.09 15.90 7.77
CA GLU A 95 -3.85 15.60 9.19
C GLU A 95 -2.75 14.54 9.41
N TYR A 96 -2.55 13.62 8.47
CA TYR A 96 -1.67 12.46 8.64
C TYR A 96 -0.58 12.40 7.57
N PRO A 97 0.59 11.82 7.88
CA PRO A 97 1.72 11.71 6.95
C PRO A 97 1.50 10.57 5.93
N ILE A 98 0.40 10.62 5.19
CA ILE A 98 0.05 9.59 4.20
C ILE A 98 0.81 9.85 2.91
N LEU A 99 1.62 8.89 2.49
CA LEU A 99 2.40 8.93 1.25
C LEU A 99 1.77 8.14 0.12
N SER A 100 0.95 7.15 0.43
CA SER A 100 0.37 6.23 -0.56
C SER A 100 -0.99 5.73 -0.10
N ILE A 101 -1.94 5.62 -1.05
CA ILE A 101 -3.26 5.00 -0.86
C ILE A 101 -3.45 3.98 -1.98
N GLU A 102 -3.54 2.71 -1.59
CA GLU A 102 -3.83 1.58 -2.45
C GLU A 102 -5.32 1.26 -2.38
N ASP A 103 -5.92 0.98 -3.54
CA ASP A 103 -7.33 0.61 -3.73
C ASP A 103 -8.31 1.47 -2.92
N GLY A 104 -8.12 2.79 -3.02
CA GLY A 104 -8.97 3.79 -2.35
C GLY A 104 -10.40 3.84 -2.87
N PHE A 105 -10.67 3.24 -4.03
CA PHE A 105 -11.99 3.13 -4.67
C PHE A 105 -12.17 1.72 -5.22
N GLY A 106 -13.42 1.33 -5.48
CA GLY A 106 -13.73 0.04 -6.10
C GLY A 106 -13.06 -0.12 -7.48
N GLU A 107 -12.81 -1.36 -7.87
CA GLU A 107 -12.04 -1.74 -9.06
C GLU A 107 -12.63 -1.24 -10.40
N ASP A 108 -13.91 -0.88 -10.43
CA ASP A 108 -14.60 -0.32 -11.60
C ASP A 108 -15.08 1.12 -11.40
N ASP A 109 -14.77 1.75 -10.25
CA ASP A 109 -15.10 3.16 -10.00
C ASP A 109 -14.06 4.12 -10.63
N TRP A 110 -13.87 4.00 -11.93
CA TRP A 110 -12.93 4.82 -12.70
C TRP A 110 -13.11 6.33 -12.47
N ARG A 111 -14.35 6.78 -12.18
CA ARG A 111 -14.66 8.18 -11.91
C ARG A 111 -14.06 8.63 -10.58
N GLY A 112 -14.27 7.85 -9.53
CA GLY A 112 -13.72 8.16 -8.20
C GLY A 112 -12.19 8.17 -8.23
N TRP A 113 -11.59 7.17 -8.84
CA TRP A 113 -10.14 7.08 -9.05
C TRP A 113 -9.58 8.31 -9.77
N ALA A 114 -10.13 8.67 -10.93
CA ALA A 114 -9.66 9.81 -11.72
C ALA A 114 -9.86 11.14 -10.98
N ALA A 115 -10.98 11.33 -10.29
CA ALA A 115 -11.26 12.52 -9.50
C ALA A 115 -10.26 12.70 -8.36
N PHE A 116 -9.96 11.63 -7.62
CA PHE A 116 -9.00 11.63 -6.53
C PHE A 116 -7.58 11.89 -7.02
N THR A 117 -7.13 11.14 -8.00
CA THR A 117 -5.78 11.29 -8.56
C THR A 117 -5.55 12.68 -9.16
N LYS A 118 -6.55 13.22 -9.86
CA LYS A 118 -6.49 14.60 -10.38
C LYS A 118 -6.36 15.64 -9.26
N THR A 119 -7.06 15.43 -8.15
CA THR A 119 -7.09 16.41 -7.05
C THR A 119 -5.87 16.29 -6.15
N TYR A 120 -5.46 15.07 -5.81
CA TYR A 120 -4.45 14.81 -4.78
C TYR A 120 -3.23 14.03 -5.27
N GLY A 121 -3.19 13.53 -6.49
CA GLY A 121 -2.08 12.72 -7.02
C GLY A 121 -0.71 13.43 -7.06
N HIS A 122 -0.69 14.76 -6.91
CA HIS A 122 0.53 15.53 -6.74
C HIS A 122 1.07 15.51 -5.29
N ARG A 123 0.29 15.03 -4.32
CA ARG A 123 0.61 14.94 -2.88
C ARG A 123 0.76 13.49 -2.40
N VAL A 124 0.09 12.55 -3.07
CA VAL A 124 -0.02 11.16 -2.62
C VAL A 124 0.12 10.21 -3.80
N GLN A 125 0.76 9.08 -3.58
CA GLN A 125 0.77 7.98 -4.53
C GLN A 125 -0.59 7.26 -4.47
N THR A 126 -1.26 7.14 -5.62
CA THR A 126 -2.50 6.38 -5.80
C THR A 126 -2.18 5.07 -6.49
N VAL A 127 -2.31 3.95 -5.77
CA VAL A 127 -1.89 2.63 -6.22
C VAL A 127 -3.09 1.79 -6.61
N GLY A 128 -3.15 1.32 -7.85
CA GLY A 128 -4.16 0.36 -8.28
C GLY A 128 -3.66 -1.07 -8.13
N ASP A 129 -4.31 -1.86 -7.27
CA ASP A 129 -4.17 -3.31 -7.16
C ASP A 129 -5.29 -4.00 -7.96
N ASP A 130 -6.48 -4.11 -7.39
CA ASP A 130 -7.63 -4.72 -8.07
C ASP A 130 -8.08 -3.89 -9.29
N LEU A 131 -7.82 -2.59 -9.28
CA LEU A 131 -8.02 -1.71 -10.43
C LEU A 131 -7.30 -2.21 -11.68
N PHE A 132 -6.06 -2.67 -11.56
CA PHE A 132 -5.20 -3.04 -12.69
C PHE A 132 -4.92 -4.54 -12.81
N VAL A 133 -4.97 -5.28 -11.71
CA VAL A 133 -4.64 -6.72 -11.61
C VAL A 133 -3.36 -7.09 -12.38
N THR A 134 -2.37 -6.18 -12.41
CA THR A 134 -1.10 -6.29 -13.15
C THR A 134 -1.28 -6.53 -14.65
N GLN A 135 -2.44 -6.16 -15.25
CA GLN A 135 -2.76 -6.41 -16.66
C GLN A 135 -2.63 -5.14 -17.50
N SER A 136 -1.93 -5.26 -18.63
CA SER A 136 -1.64 -4.13 -19.53
C SER A 136 -2.91 -3.49 -20.10
N GLU A 137 -3.99 -4.24 -20.33
CA GLU A 137 -5.26 -3.69 -20.84
C GLU A 137 -5.92 -2.75 -19.82
N ARG A 138 -6.10 -3.19 -18.57
CA ARG A 138 -6.68 -2.35 -17.51
C ARG A 138 -5.76 -1.17 -17.17
N LEU A 139 -4.44 -1.40 -17.19
CA LEU A 139 -3.46 -0.35 -16.99
C LEU A 139 -3.54 0.73 -18.08
N SER A 140 -3.66 0.34 -19.37
CA SER A 140 -3.83 1.28 -20.48
C SER A 140 -5.08 2.15 -20.29
N GLN A 141 -6.19 1.55 -19.90
CA GLN A 141 -7.42 2.29 -19.59
C GLN A 141 -7.20 3.29 -18.43
N GLY A 142 -6.54 2.86 -17.37
CA GLY A 142 -6.23 3.74 -16.23
C GLY A 142 -5.31 4.90 -16.59
N ILE A 143 -4.33 4.68 -17.46
CA ILE A 143 -3.44 5.72 -17.99
C ILE A 143 -4.26 6.74 -18.80
N GLU A 144 -5.12 6.29 -19.72
CA GLU A 144 -5.97 7.17 -20.52
C GLU A 144 -6.90 8.04 -19.67
N LEU A 145 -7.42 7.49 -18.59
CA LEU A 145 -8.32 8.18 -17.66
C LEU A 145 -7.59 9.01 -16.59
N GLY A 146 -6.28 8.84 -16.42
CA GLY A 146 -5.52 9.44 -15.32
C GLY A 146 -6.00 8.92 -13.95
N ALA A 147 -6.38 7.63 -13.87
CA ALA A 147 -7.03 7.04 -12.73
C ALA A 147 -6.09 6.83 -11.52
N ALA A 148 -4.82 6.52 -11.77
CA ALA A 148 -3.82 6.30 -10.72
C ALA A 148 -2.44 6.77 -11.17
N ASN A 149 -1.48 6.86 -10.25
CA ASN A 149 -0.08 7.21 -10.54
C ASN A 149 0.91 6.10 -10.13
N ALA A 150 0.41 4.96 -9.68
CA ALA A 150 1.21 3.78 -9.40
C ALA A 150 0.39 2.49 -9.62
N MET A 151 1.08 1.39 -9.94
CA MET A 151 0.52 0.05 -10.09
C MET A 151 1.10 -0.88 -9.04
N LEU A 152 0.24 -1.66 -8.37
CA LEU A 152 0.69 -2.81 -7.59
C LEU A 152 1.03 -3.96 -8.53
N VAL A 153 2.16 -4.62 -8.31
CA VAL A 153 2.69 -5.65 -9.19
C VAL A 153 2.66 -7.00 -8.47
N LYS A 154 1.79 -7.87 -8.92
CA LYS A 154 1.64 -9.25 -8.43
C LYS A 154 1.89 -10.22 -9.60
N VAL A 155 3.07 -10.80 -9.69
CA VAL A 155 3.50 -11.66 -10.82
C VAL A 155 2.48 -12.77 -11.11
N ASN A 156 1.84 -13.32 -10.09
CA ASN A 156 0.87 -14.41 -10.26
C ASN A 156 -0.55 -13.95 -10.66
N GLN A 157 -0.85 -12.66 -10.75
CA GLN A 157 -2.11 -12.17 -11.35
C GLN A 157 -2.06 -12.28 -12.88
N VAL A 158 -0.89 -12.02 -13.47
CA VAL A 158 -0.64 -12.19 -14.92
C VAL A 158 -0.21 -13.62 -15.23
N GLY A 159 0.70 -14.18 -14.43
CA GLY A 159 1.12 -15.56 -14.50
C GLY A 159 2.50 -15.79 -15.12
N THR A 160 3.07 -14.83 -15.85
CA THR A 160 4.42 -14.90 -16.39
C THR A 160 5.25 -13.66 -16.02
N VAL A 161 6.57 -13.86 -15.92
CA VAL A 161 7.52 -12.75 -15.68
C VAL A 161 7.52 -11.79 -16.89
N SER A 162 7.43 -12.30 -18.11
CA SER A 162 7.47 -11.48 -19.32
C SER A 162 6.30 -10.49 -19.37
N GLU A 163 5.07 -10.96 -19.17
CA GLU A 163 3.88 -10.11 -19.16
C GLU A 163 3.89 -9.14 -17.97
N THR A 164 4.42 -9.57 -16.83
CA THR A 164 4.62 -8.68 -15.67
C THR A 164 5.58 -7.53 -16.02
N LEU A 165 6.70 -7.82 -16.66
CA LEU A 165 7.67 -6.82 -17.09
C LEU A 165 7.09 -5.87 -18.15
N GLU A 166 6.26 -6.38 -19.07
CA GLU A 166 5.55 -5.56 -20.05
C GLU A 166 4.59 -4.55 -19.38
N ALA A 167 3.81 -5.01 -18.38
CA ALA A 167 2.94 -4.12 -17.61
C ALA A 167 3.75 -3.08 -16.81
N MET A 168 4.87 -3.49 -16.18
CA MET A 168 5.75 -2.58 -15.44
C MET A 168 6.41 -1.53 -16.36
N ASP A 169 6.83 -1.93 -17.55
CA ASP A 169 7.40 -1.01 -18.55
C ASP A 169 6.35 -0.02 -19.05
N LEU A 170 5.13 -0.49 -19.31
CA LEU A 170 4.00 0.36 -19.68
C LEU A 170 3.71 1.40 -18.59
N ALA A 171 3.67 1.00 -17.31
CA ALA A 171 3.51 1.93 -16.19
C ALA A 171 4.63 2.97 -16.16
N SER A 172 5.89 2.51 -16.18
CA SER A 172 7.08 3.36 -16.05
C SER A 172 7.21 4.36 -17.20
N THR A 173 6.95 3.95 -18.44
CA THR A 173 7.01 4.83 -19.62
C THR A 173 5.93 5.90 -19.63
N ASN A 174 4.86 5.71 -18.86
CA ASN A 174 3.79 6.68 -18.65
C ASN A 174 3.91 7.43 -17.30
N GLY A 175 5.08 7.38 -16.66
CA GLY A 175 5.36 8.16 -15.44
C GLY A 175 4.71 7.61 -14.17
N MET A 176 4.22 6.37 -14.19
CA MET A 176 3.67 5.70 -13.03
C MET A 176 4.74 4.89 -12.29
N ASN A 177 4.62 4.82 -10.97
CA ASN A 177 5.46 3.97 -10.14
C ASN A 177 4.98 2.50 -10.17
N ASN A 178 5.90 1.59 -9.84
CA ASN A 178 5.59 0.18 -9.60
C ASN A 178 5.85 -0.19 -8.14
N VAL A 179 4.94 -0.93 -7.52
CA VAL A 179 5.07 -1.45 -6.17
C VAL A 179 5.01 -2.97 -6.23
N VAL A 180 6.15 -3.66 -6.09
CA VAL A 180 6.17 -5.13 -6.09
C VAL A 180 5.53 -5.65 -4.81
N SER A 181 4.61 -6.59 -4.92
CA SER A 181 3.78 -7.04 -3.81
C SER A 181 3.84 -8.53 -3.59
N HIS A 182 3.76 -8.91 -2.32
CA HIS A 182 3.43 -10.26 -1.87
C HIS A 182 1.94 -10.57 -2.09
N ARG A 183 1.51 -11.74 -1.60
CA ARG A 183 0.11 -12.11 -1.45
C ARG A 183 -0.19 -12.38 0.02
N SER A 184 -1.49 -12.38 0.42
CA SER A 184 -1.91 -12.77 1.78
C SER A 184 -1.51 -14.21 2.11
N GLY A 185 -1.63 -15.13 1.16
CA GLY A 185 -1.04 -16.47 1.24
C GLY A 185 0.40 -16.46 0.69
N GLU A 186 1.38 -16.60 1.56
CA GLU A 186 2.81 -16.54 1.23
C GLU A 186 3.60 -17.73 1.79
N SER A 187 4.80 -17.92 1.23
CA SER A 187 5.83 -18.83 1.69
C SER A 187 7.12 -18.08 2.05
N GLU A 188 8.16 -18.78 2.47
CA GLU A 188 9.48 -18.17 2.72
C GLU A 188 10.30 -17.92 1.43
N ASP A 189 9.72 -18.11 0.24
CA ASP A 189 10.34 -17.74 -1.02
C ASP A 189 10.66 -16.25 -1.06
N VAL A 190 11.80 -15.89 -1.61
CA VAL A 190 12.34 -14.52 -1.59
C VAL A 190 12.36 -13.85 -2.96
N THR A 191 11.88 -14.52 -4.00
CA THR A 191 11.93 -14.06 -5.39
C THR A 191 11.43 -12.64 -5.58
N ILE A 192 10.34 -12.23 -4.87
CA ILE A 192 9.81 -10.87 -5.01
C ILE A 192 10.78 -9.79 -4.49
N ALA A 193 11.67 -10.11 -3.55
CA ALA A 193 12.69 -9.16 -3.09
C ALA A 193 13.78 -8.96 -4.18
N ASP A 194 14.25 -10.06 -4.79
CA ASP A 194 15.19 -10.00 -5.92
C ASP A 194 14.53 -9.30 -7.12
N PHE A 195 13.26 -9.61 -7.39
CA PHE A 195 12.50 -9.01 -8.48
C PHE A 195 12.32 -7.49 -8.30
N ALA A 196 11.96 -7.04 -7.10
CA ALA A 196 11.78 -5.61 -6.81
C ALA A 196 13.08 -4.80 -7.04
N VAL A 197 14.22 -5.35 -6.63
CA VAL A 197 15.53 -4.71 -6.85
C VAL A 197 15.97 -4.83 -8.30
N GLY A 198 15.87 -6.03 -8.90
CA GLY A 198 16.30 -6.30 -10.27
C GLY A 198 15.54 -5.49 -11.31
N THR A 199 14.26 -5.23 -11.11
CA THR A 199 13.43 -4.39 -11.98
C THR A 199 13.51 -2.89 -11.66
N ARG A 200 14.19 -2.51 -10.58
CA ARG A 200 14.25 -1.12 -10.10
C ARG A 200 12.87 -0.54 -9.75
N ALA A 201 11.96 -1.37 -9.28
CA ALA A 201 10.62 -0.92 -8.86
C ALA A 201 10.68 0.18 -7.77
N GLY A 202 11.74 0.18 -6.95
CA GLY A 202 11.93 1.17 -5.88
C GLY A 202 11.05 0.94 -4.66
N GLN A 203 10.04 0.09 -4.77
CA GLN A 203 9.07 -0.19 -3.73
C GLN A 203 8.74 -1.68 -3.64
N ILE A 204 8.48 -2.13 -2.41
CA ILE A 204 7.99 -3.48 -2.14
C ILE A 204 6.96 -3.44 -1.00
N LYS A 205 5.82 -4.10 -1.19
CA LYS A 205 4.83 -4.40 -0.16
C LYS A 205 5.01 -5.87 0.24
N THR A 206 5.46 -6.15 1.47
CA THR A 206 5.82 -7.53 1.86
C THR A 206 5.41 -7.91 3.28
N GLY A 207 4.42 -7.23 3.83
CA GLY A 207 3.88 -7.50 5.16
C GLY A 207 4.68 -6.90 6.30
N ALA A 208 4.22 -7.12 7.52
CA ALA A 208 4.90 -6.65 8.73
C ALA A 208 6.17 -7.48 9.01
N PRO A 209 7.15 -6.95 9.76
CA PRO A 209 8.38 -7.67 10.12
C PRO A 209 8.13 -8.72 11.22
N ALA A 210 7.13 -9.55 11.00
CA ALA A 210 6.71 -10.70 11.81
C ALA A 210 6.29 -11.83 10.89
N ARG A 211 6.29 -13.08 11.37
CA ARG A 211 6.13 -14.32 10.58
C ARG A 211 7.31 -14.56 9.59
N SER A 212 7.76 -15.79 9.48
CA SER A 212 8.93 -16.14 8.68
C SER A 212 8.72 -15.92 7.18
N ASP A 213 7.51 -16.14 6.69
CA ASP A 213 7.08 -15.88 5.31
C ASP A 213 7.25 -14.41 4.89
N ARG A 214 7.14 -13.47 5.83
CA ARG A 214 7.37 -12.02 5.58
C ARG A 214 8.82 -11.64 5.82
N VAL A 215 9.37 -12.05 6.96
CA VAL A 215 10.75 -11.71 7.37
C VAL A 215 11.79 -12.24 6.40
N ALA A 216 11.53 -13.35 5.70
CA ALA A 216 12.40 -13.87 4.65
C ALA A 216 12.73 -12.82 3.58
N LYS A 217 11.73 -12.03 3.11
CA LYS A 217 11.91 -10.98 2.11
C LYS A 217 12.76 -9.83 2.65
N TYR A 218 12.51 -9.39 3.89
CA TYR A 218 13.36 -8.39 4.55
C TYR A 218 14.80 -8.84 4.68
N ASN A 219 15.02 -10.09 5.06
CA ASN A 219 16.38 -10.66 5.17
C ASN A 219 17.06 -10.74 3.79
N GLN A 220 16.32 -11.03 2.72
CA GLN A 220 16.86 -11.03 1.36
C GLN A 220 17.26 -9.63 0.92
N LEU A 221 16.44 -8.62 1.19
CA LEU A 221 16.79 -7.21 0.92
C LEU A 221 18.07 -6.80 1.67
N LEU A 222 18.27 -7.27 2.91
CA LEU A 222 19.50 -7.03 3.67
C LEU A 222 20.71 -7.69 3.01
N ARG A 223 20.59 -8.93 2.47
CA ARG A 223 21.67 -9.59 1.73
C ARG A 223 22.00 -8.84 0.45
N ILE A 224 20.97 -8.40 -0.31
CA ILE A 224 21.17 -7.62 -1.53
C ILE A 224 21.91 -6.31 -1.22
N ALA A 225 21.61 -5.68 -0.08
CA ALA A 225 22.24 -4.43 0.34
C ALA A 225 23.74 -4.58 0.67
N GLU A 226 24.28 -5.81 0.80
CA GLU A 226 25.73 -6.05 0.92
C GLU A 226 26.49 -5.70 -0.39
N ASP A 227 25.80 -5.85 -1.54
CA ASP A 227 26.39 -5.63 -2.87
C ASP A 227 25.80 -4.38 -3.57
N VAL A 228 24.54 -4.03 -3.29
CA VAL A 228 23.85 -2.91 -3.90
C VAL A 228 23.66 -1.79 -2.87
N HIS A 229 24.40 -0.70 -3.04
CA HIS A 229 24.47 0.38 -2.05
C HIS A 229 23.64 1.63 -2.40
N GLU A 230 23.15 1.72 -3.64
CA GLU A 230 22.34 2.86 -4.08
C GLU A 230 20.85 2.53 -3.98
N TYR A 231 20.13 3.39 -3.29
CA TYR A 231 18.66 3.36 -3.23
C TYR A 231 18.13 4.78 -3.40
N ARG A 232 17.08 4.92 -4.21
CA ARG A 232 16.32 6.15 -4.35
C ARG A 232 14.87 5.89 -3.94
N SER A 233 14.42 6.63 -2.95
CA SER A 233 13.01 6.62 -2.58
C SER A 233 12.16 7.28 -3.68
N PRO A 234 11.02 6.71 -4.06
CA PRO A 234 10.09 7.37 -4.99
C PRO A 234 9.37 8.56 -4.36
N PHE A 235 9.53 8.78 -3.05
CA PHE A 235 8.88 9.86 -2.28
C PHE A 235 9.82 11.03 -1.95
N ASN A 236 11.04 11.08 -2.54
CA ASN A 236 12.04 12.15 -2.33
C ASN A 236 12.23 12.98 -3.59
#